data_daf4cd312a7d3ec8264ad1402f4f6e69
#
_entry.id   daf4cd312a7d3ec8264ad1402f4f6e69
#
_cell.length_a   1.000
_cell.length_b   1.000
_cell.length_c   1.000
_cell.angle_alpha   90.00
_cell.angle_beta   90.00
_cell.angle_gamma   90.00
#
_symmetry.space_group_name_H-M   'P 1'
#
loop_
_entity.id
_entity.type
_entity.pdbx_description
1 polymer ?
#
loop_
_entity_poly.entity_id
_entity_poly.type
_entity_poly.pdbx_seq_one_letter_code
_entity_poly.pdbx_strand_id
1 'polypeptide(L)'
;ETNTFNSNAISQADYHMESLVGEFNAAAVGAATRAARAAEAATPGRRCFVAGAIGPLNRTLSMSPDVNRPDYRAVSWEQVVGAYTEQARALIAAGVDALLIETIFDTLNAKAALFALAALFDEFGFRLPVMISVTITDASGRTLSGQTIEAFYASIAHARPFSVGINCALGGRQMRPYLEELSGLAACYVTCYPNAGLPNAFGGYDETPADMAGVLGEFAANGWLNLVGGCCGSTPAHIAAIAAAVRGLAPRPIPTVAPAMRLSGLEPLVVA
;
A
#
# COMPACT_ATOMS: atom_id res chain seq x y z
N GLU A 1 -6.70 -8.93 2.43
CA GLU A 1 -5.26 -8.85 2.76
C GLU A 1 -4.96 -9.56 4.07
N THR A 2 -3.68 -9.86 4.31
CA THR A 2 -3.22 -10.43 5.59
C THR A 2 -3.07 -9.32 6.64
N ASN A 3 -3.20 -9.66 7.93
CA ASN A 3 -2.93 -8.74 9.04
C ASN A 3 -1.46 -8.76 9.45
N THR A 4 -0.55 -8.50 8.49
CA THR A 4 0.90 -8.59 8.67
C THR A 4 1.62 -7.25 8.54
N PHE A 5 0.89 -6.15 8.66
CA PHE A 5 1.36 -4.78 8.48
C PHE A 5 2.75 -4.50 9.09
N ASN A 6 2.95 -4.85 10.35
CA ASN A 6 4.21 -4.66 11.08
C ASN A 6 4.92 -5.98 11.45
N SER A 7 4.60 -7.09 10.79
CA SER A 7 5.16 -8.41 11.08
C SER A 7 6.55 -8.61 10.44
N ASN A 8 7.46 -7.68 10.72
CA ASN A 8 8.86 -7.71 10.30
C ASN A 8 9.79 -7.60 11.52
N ALA A 9 11.02 -8.06 11.39
CA ALA A 9 11.97 -8.17 12.51
C ALA A 9 12.25 -6.82 13.19
N ILE A 10 12.38 -5.73 12.42
CA ILE A 10 12.68 -4.39 12.98
C ILE A 10 11.52 -3.88 13.85
N SER A 11 10.28 -4.02 13.40
CA SER A 11 9.11 -3.61 14.18
C SER A 11 8.84 -4.54 15.35
N GLN A 12 9.07 -5.85 15.20
CA GLN A 12 8.83 -6.83 16.25
C GLN A 12 9.92 -6.82 17.34
N ALA A 13 11.10 -6.25 17.06
CA ALA A 13 12.14 -6.08 18.07
C ALA A 13 11.71 -5.19 19.26
N ASP A 14 10.81 -4.25 19.04
CA ASP A 14 10.25 -3.43 20.13
C ASP A 14 9.45 -4.26 21.16
N TYR A 15 9.06 -5.49 20.78
CA TYR A 15 8.30 -6.45 21.61
C TYR A 15 9.10 -7.71 21.96
N HIS A 16 10.37 -7.81 21.54
CA HIS A 16 11.21 -9.01 21.66
C HIS A 16 10.60 -10.23 20.95
N MET A 17 9.94 -10.01 19.79
CA MET A 17 9.24 -11.03 19.01
C MET A 17 9.82 -11.21 17.60
N GLU A 18 11.01 -10.71 17.34
CA GLU A 18 11.66 -10.79 16.03
C GLU A 18 11.85 -12.23 15.53
N SER A 19 12.02 -13.18 16.43
CA SER A 19 12.13 -14.60 16.08
C SER A 19 10.82 -15.25 15.60
N LEU A 20 9.68 -14.59 15.81
CA LEU A 20 8.34 -15.07 15.43
C LEU A 20 7.85 -14.56 14.08
N VAL A 21 8.64 -13.76 13.37
CA VAL A 21 8.25 -13.14 12.07
C VAL A 21 7.72 -14.17 11.08
N GLY A 22 8.43 -15.30 10.93
CA GLY A 22 7.98 -16.37 10.03
C GLY A 22 6.63 -16.96 10.43
N GLU A 23 6.44 -17.23 11.72
CA GLU A 23 5.19 -17.80 12.26
C GLU A 23 4.01 -16.82 12.11
N PHE A 24 4.19 -15.54 12.46
CA PHE A 24 3.14 -14.53 12.34
C PHE A 24 2.65 -14.40 10.90
N ASN A 25 3.57 -14.29 9.95
CA ASN A 25 3.22 -14.14 8.54
C ASN A 25 2.51 -15.39 8.00
N ALA A 26 3.02 -16.59 8.32
CA ALA A 26 2.38 -17.84 7.89
C ALA A 26 0.98 -18.02 8.50
N ALA A 27 0.82 -17.76 9.79
CA ALA A 27 -0.49 -17.86 10.47
C ALA A 27 -1.52 -16.87 9.89
N ALA A 28 -1.09 -15.64 9.61
CA ALA A 28 -1.93 -14.60 9.01
C ALA A 28 -2.39 -14.98 7.58
N VAL A 29 -1.49 -15.51 6.75
CA VAL A 29 -1.84 -16.03 5.41
C VAL A 29 -2.85 -17.17 5.53
N GLY A 30 -2.65 -18.10 6.46
CA GLY A 30 -3.59 -19.20 6.72
C GLY A 30 -4.98 -18.68 7.10
N ALA A 31 -5.06 -17.65 7.96
CA ALA A 31 -6.34 -17.04 8.35
C ALA A 31 -7.03 -16.35 7.16
N ALA A 32 -6.30 -15.55 6.39
CA ALA A 32 -6.83 -14.86 5.20
C ALA A 32 -7.30 -15.86 4.13
N THR A 33 -6.53 -16.92 3.90
CA THR A 33 -6.89 -17.99 2.93
C THR A 33 -8.17 -18.70 3.34
N ARG A 34 -8.35 -19.07 4.61
CA ARG A 34 -9.60 -19.67 5.11
C ARG A 34 -10.79 -18.76 4.87
N ALA A 35 -10.65 -17.45 5.16
CA ALA A 35 -11.71 -16.47 4.93
C ALA A 35 -12.05 -16.33 3.43
N ALA A 36 -11.04 -16.30 2.56
CA ALA A 36 -11.20 -16.24 1.11
C ALA A 36 -11.95 -17.47 0.58
N ARG A 37 -11.56 -18.66 0.99
CA ARG A 37 -12.22 -19.92 0.56
C ARG A 37 -13.65 -20.05 1.10
N ALA A 38 -13.91 -19.58 2.32
CA ALA A 38 -15.28 -19.53 2.85
C ALA A 38 -16.18 -18.58 2.04
N ALA A 39 -15.66 -17.42 1.62
CA ALA A 39 -16.39 -16.47 0.78
C ALA A 39 -16.65 -17.01 -0.63
N GLU A 40 -15.70 -17.72 -1.23
CA GLU A 40 -15.87 -18.40 -2.52
C GLU A 40 -16.93 -19.50 -2.45
N ALA A 41 -16.90 -20.31 -1.39
CA ALA A 41 -17.89 -21.37 -1.18
C ALA A 41 -19.31 -20.83 -0.99
N ALA A 42 -19.44 -19.67 -0.33
CA ALA A 42 -20.74 -19.01 -0.11
C ALA A 42 -21.31 -18.33 -1.36
N THR A 43 -20.47 -18.06 -2.38
CA THR A 43 -20.90 -17.33 -3.59
C THR A 43 -20.30 -18.00 -4.84
N PRO A 44 -21.05 -18.91 -5.50
CA PRO A 44 -20.58 -19.60 -6.71
C PRO A 44 -20.10 -18.62 -7.79
N GLY A 45 -18.92 -18.91 -8.37
CA GLY A 45 -18.29 -18.07 -9.41
C GLY A 45 -17.46 -16.90 -8.87
N ARG A 46 -17.49 -16.62 -7.57
CA ARG A 46 -16.61 -15.64 -6.95
C ARG A 46 -15.17 -16.18 -6.87
N ARG A 47 -14.20 -15.34 -7.19
CA ARG A 47 -12.77 -15.60 -6.96
C ARG A 47 -12.26 -14.61 -5.92
N CYS A 48 -11.53 -15.10 -4.94
CA CYS A 48 -10.92 -14.31 -3.89
C CYS A 48 -9.40 -14.54 -3.88
N PHE A 49 -8.65 -13.47 -3.79
CA PHE A 49 -7.19 -13.49 -3.74
C PHE A 49 -6.71 -13.00 -2.38
N VAL A 50 -5.59 -13.51 -1.92
CA VAL A 50 -4.94 -13.10 -0.66
C VAL A 50 -3.71 -12.25 -0.98
N ALA A 51 -3.74 -10.99 -0.60
CA ALA A 51 -2.59 -10.10 -0.69
C ALA A 51 -1.82 -10.13 0.63
N GLY A 52 -0.52 -10.42 0.57
CA GLY A 52 0.40 -10.35 1.71
C GLY A 52 0.76 -8.89 2.00
N ALA A 53 0.28 -8.34 3.11
CA ALA A 53 0.52 -6.96 3.51
C ALA A 53 1.93 -6.78 4.09
N ILE A 54 2.65 -5.81 3.54
CA ILE A 54 4.00 -5.37 3.95
C ILE A 54 3.89 -3.87 4.25
N GLY A 55 3.76 -3.53 5.53
CA GLY A 55 3.64 -2.15 5.96
C GLY A 55 5.00 -1.45 6.13
N PRO A 56 4.99 -0.17 6.51
CA PRO A 56 6.21 0.57 6.80
C PRO A 56 6.89 0.05 8.07
N LEU A 57 8.20 0.30 8.16
CA LEU A 57 8.94 0.09 9.39
C LEU A 57 8.74 1.27 10.35
N ASN A 58 8.94 1.03 11.64
CA ASN A 58 9.02 2.08 12.66
C ASN A 58 10.39 2.83 12.65
N ARG A 59 11.22 2.59 11.66
CA ARG A 59 12.51 3.27 11.39
C ARG A 59 12.56 3.67 9.92
N THR A 60 13.19 4.81 9.65
CA THR A 60 13.28 5.40 8.30
C THR A 60 14.71 5.49 7.82
N LEU A 61 14.91 5.33 6.52
CA LEU A 61 16.19 5.51 5.85
C LEU A 61 16.42 6.96 5.41
N SER A 62 15.36 7.72 5.15
CA SER A 62 15.46 9.09 4.64
C SER A 62 15.56 10.14 5.73
N MET A 63 15.07 9.87 6.94
CA MET A 63 14.96 10.86 8.00
C MET A 63 15.76 10.45 9.23
N SER A 64 16.36 11.44 9.89
CA SER A 64 16.96 11.25 11.22
C SER A 64 15.87 11.25 12.30
N PRO A 65 15.90 10.32 13.26
CA PRO A 65 15.08 10.41 14.46
C PRO A 65 15.57 11.46 15.47
N ASP A 66 16.76 12.03 15.25
CA ASP A 66 17.36 13.06 16.09
C ASP A 66 17.55 14.34 15.28
N VAL A 67 16.80 15.38 15.62
CA VAL A 67 16.84 16.69 14.94
C VAL A 67 18.19 17.39 15.02
N ASN A 68 19.01 17.06 16.04
CA ASN A 68 20.35 17.63 16.23
C ASN A 68 21.44 16.86 15.45
N ARG A 69 21.09 15.72 14.86
CA ARG A 69 21.98 14.85 14.10
C ARG A 69 21.32 14.46 12.77
N PRO A 70 21.22 15.39 11.82
CA PRO A 70 20.49 15.16 10.56
C PRO A 70 21.10 14.06 9.67
N ASP A 71 22.38 13.74 9.88
CA ASP A 71 23.10 12.66 9.22
C ASP A 71 22.81 11.27 9.81
N TYR A 72 22.32 11.20 11.04
CA TYR A 72 22.09 9.93 11.74
C TYR A 72 20.90 9.17 11.16
N ARG A 73 21.07 7.85 11.03
CA ARG A 73 20.01 6.90 10.69
C ARG A 73 19.99 5.78 11.73
N ALA A 74 18.79 5.44 12.19
CA ALA A 74 18.61 4.37 13.20
C ALA A 74 18.74 2.97 12.61
N VAL A 75 18.72 2.84 11.27
CA VAL A 75 18.86 1.58 10.53
C VAL A 75 19.70 1.80 9.28
N SER A 76 20.39 0.75 8.83
CA SER A 76 21.08 0.74 7.53
C SER A 76 20.17 0.19 6.43
N TRP A 77 20.57 0.40 5.18
CA TRP A 77 19.90 -0.17 4.02
C TRP A 77 19.83 -1.69 4.10
N GLU A 78 20.92 -2.35 4.47
CA GLU A 78 21.02 -3.81 4.56
C GLU A 78 20.08 -4.37 5.63
N GLN A 79 19.94 -3.69 6.76
CA GLN A 79 19.01 -4.08 7.83
C GLN A 79 17.56 -4.00 7.35
N VAL A 80 17.20 -2.93 6.64
CA VAL A 80 15.85 -2.74 6.11
C VAL A 80 15.54 -3.76 5.02
N VAL A 81 16.46 -3.99 4.08
CA VAL A 81 16.34 -5.03 3.05
C VAL A 81 16.20 -6.40 3.70
N GLY A 82 17.01 -6.73 4.72
CA GLY A 82 16.95 -8.01 5.43
C GLY A 82 15.58 -8.25 6.08
N ALA A 83 15.04 -7.24 6.78
CA ALA A 83 13.74 -7.34 7.43
C ALA A 83 12.59 -7.56 6.43
N TYR A 84 12.60 -6.82 5.30
CA TYR A 84 11.60 -7.02 4.25
C TYR A 84 11.78 -8.34 3.50
N THR A 85 13.01 -8.81 3.32
CA THR A 85 13.28 -10.12 2.71
C THR A 85 12.71 -11.25 3.57
N GLU A 86 12.92 -11.23 4.89
CA GLU A 86 12.39 -12.23 5.81
C GLU A 86 10.86 -12.26 5.80
N GLN A 87 10.23 -11.11 5.94
CA GLN A 87 8.76 -10.98 5.91
C GLN A 87 8.17 -11.46 4.59
N ALA A 88 8.70 -10.97 3.47
CA ALA A 88 8.19 -11.31 2.15
C ALA A 88 8.40 -12.80 1.83
N ARG A 89 9.54 -13.38 2.21
CA ARG A 89 9.80 -14.81 2.07
C ARG A 89 8.74 -15.66 2.79
N ALA A 90 8.42 -15.29 4.03
CA ALA A 90 7.41 -16.00 4.81
C ALA A 90 6.01 -15.91 4.18
N LEU A 91 5.63 -14.72 3.68
CA LEU A 91 4.36 -14.51 2.97
C LEU A 91 4.28 -15.33 1.67
N ILE A 92 5.33 -15.32 0.84
CA ILE A 92 5.41 -16.07 -0.41
C ILE A 92 5.35 -17.58 -0.13
N ALA A 93 6.15 -18.07 0.81
CA ALA A 93 6.19 -19.48 1.19
C ALA A 93 4.83 -19.97 1.74
N ALA A 94 4.08 -19.11 2.42
CA ALA A 94 2.74 -19.41 2.92
C ALA A 94 1.65 -19.37 1.85
N GLY A 95 1.94 -18.91 0.63
CA GLY A 95 1.07 -19.02 -0.54
C GLY A 95 0.13 -17.84 -0.76
N VAL A 96 0.59 -16.61 -0.58
CA VAL A 96 -0.16 -15.41 -1.00
C VAL A 96 -0.26 -15.32 -2.52
N ASP A 97 -1.34 -14.71 -3.02
CA ASP A 97 -1.57 -14.50 -4.45
C ASP A 97 -0.92 -13.21 -4.98
N ALA A 98 -0.68 -12.23 -4.10
CA ALA A 98 -0.05 -10.95 -4.40
C ALA A 98 0.68 -10.42 -3.17
N LEU A 99 1.54 -9.43 -3.35
CA LEU A 99 2.19 -8.69 -2.27
C LEU A 99 1.74 -7.23 -2.31
N LEU A 100 1.40 -6.67 -1.15
CA LEU A 100 0.95 -5.29 -1.00
C LEU A 100 1.93 -4.53 -0.10
N ILE A 101 2.76 -3.68 -0.71
CA ILE A 101 3.58 -2.71 0.04
C ILE A 101 2.70 -1.49 0.28
N GLU A 102 2.29 -1.28 1.52
CA GLU A 102 1.28 -0.27 1.85
C GLU A 102 1.75 0.79 2.83
N THR A 103 0.98 1.89 2.89
CA THR A 103 1.16 3.00 3.84
C THR A 103 2.57 3.58 3.79
N ILE A 104 3.12 3.69 2.58
CA ILE A 104 4.48 4.17 2.36
C ILE A 104 4.52 5.66 2.66
N PHE A 105 5.32 6.06 3.63
CA PHE A 105 5.62 7.45 3.95
C PHE A 105 7.11 7.80 3.75
N ASP A 106 7.98 6.80 3.60
CA ASP A 106 9.40 6.93 3.22
C ASP A 106 9.67 6.11 1.96
N THR A 107 9.91 6.79 0.85
CA THR A 107 10.11 6.14 -0.45
C THR A 107 11.41 5.33 -0.51
N LEU A 108 12.42 5.67 0.28
CA LEU A 108 13.66 4.87 0.33
C LEU A 108 13.42 3.51 1.00
N ASN A 109 12.57 3.48 2.05
CA ASN A 109 12.13 2.21 2.65
C ASN A 109 11.33 1.37 1.62
N ALA A 110 10.46 2.00 0.82
CA ALA A 110 9.75 1.31 -0.24
C ALA A 110 10.69 0.73 -1.30
N LYS A 111 11.74 1.45 -1.68
CA LYS A 111 12.77 0.93 -2.59
C LYS A 111 13.52 -0.25 -2.00
N ALA A 112 13.79 -0.26 -0.70
CA ALA A 112 14.40 -1.40 -0.02
C ALA A 112 13.48 -2.64 -0.05
N ALA A 113 12.17 -2.45 0.16
CA ALA A 113 11.20 -3.52 0.00
C ALA A 113 11.16 -4.05 -1.43
N LEU A 114 11.11 -3.17 -2.43
CA LEU A 114 11.12 -3.56 -3.85
C LEU A 114 12.41 -4.29 -4.25
N PHE A 115 13.54 -3.87 -3.72
CA PHE A 115 14.82 -4.56 -3.92
C PHE A 115 14.82 -5.97 -3.32
N ALA A 116 14.28 -6.11 -2.10
CA ALA A 116 14.12 -7.41 -1.44
C ALA A 116 13.20 -8.34 -2.27
N LEU A 117 12.07 -7.81 -2.77
CA LEU A 117 11.15 -8.60 -3.60
C LEU A 117 11.78 -9.02 -4.92
N ALA A 118 12.55 -8.14 -5.57
CA ALA A 118 13.22 -8.48 -6.82
C ALA A 118 14.20 -9.66 -6.62
N ALA A 119 15.02 -9.62 -5.57
CA ALA A 119 15.95 -10.70 -5.22
C ALA A 119 15.21 -12.01 -4.91
N LEU A 120 14.09 -11.96 -4.18
CA LEU A 120 13.29 -13.13 -3.89
C LEU A 120 12.64 -13.73 -5.14
N PHE A 121 12.15 -12.91 -6.06
CA PHE A 121 11.58 -13.38 -7.31
C PHE A 121 12.62 -14.06 -8.20
N ASP A 122 13.85 -13.55 -8.22
CA ASP A 122 14.96 -14.20 -8.92
C ASP A 122 15.32 -15.55 -8.26
N GLU A 123 15.32 -15.60 -6.93
CA GLU A 123 15.58 -16.84 -6.17
C GLU A 123 14.48 -17.90 -6.39
N PHE A 124 13.22 -17.51 -6.33
CA PHE A 124 12.10 -18.43 -6.50
C PHE A 124 11.81 -18.80 -7.95
N GLY A 125 12.31 -18.05 -8.94
CA GLY A 125 12.09 -18.28 -10.35
C GLY A 125 10.68 -17.92 -10.84
N PHE A 126 9.90 -17.16 -10.04
CA PHE A 126 8.59 -16.64 -10.43
C PHE A 126 8.34 -15.28 -9.79
N ARG A 127 7.37 -14.54 -10.32
CA ARG A 127 6.97 -13.23 -9.79
C ARG A 127 5.50 -13.24 -9.41
N LEU A 128 5.19 -12.67 -8.25
CA LEU A 128 3.83 -12.35 -7.86
C LEU A 128 3.50 -10.90 -8.25
N PRO A 129 2.21 -10.58 -8.47
CA PRO A 129 1.77 -9.20 -8.59
C PRO A 129 2.18 -8.40 -7.35
N VAL A 130 2.77 -7.21 -7.56
CA VAL A 130 3.14 -6.29 -6.49
C VAL A 130 2.23 -5.07 -6.56
N MET A 131 1.47 -4.86 -5.50
CA MET A 131 0.64 -3.68 -5.27
C MET A 131 1.41 -2.71 -4.38
N ILE A 132 1.33 -1.42 -4.69
CA ILE A 132 2.06 -0.40 -3.93
C ILE A 132 1.09 0.70 -3.53
N SER A 133 1.10 1.11 -2.26
CA SER A 133 0.23 2.17 -1.77
C SER A 133 0.98 3.16 -0.89
N VAL A 134 0.89 4.45 -1.25
CA VAL A 134 1.52 5.54 -0.53
C VAL A 134 0.54 6.19 0.44
N THR A 135 1.05 6.79 1.50
CA THR A 135 0.26 7.65 2.38
C THR A 135 0.69 9.11 2.25
N ILE A 136 -0.30 9.98 2.06
CA ILE A 136 -0.13 11.43 2.09
C ILE A 136 -0.39 11.87 3.53
N THR A 137 0.63 12.43 4.16
CA THR A 137 0.63 12.62 5.62
C THR A 137 -0.06 13.89 6.09
N ASP A 138 -0.24 14.86 5.20
CA ASP A 138 -0.84 16.14 5.55
C ASP A 138 -1.48 16.84 4.34
N ALA A 139 -2.07 18.02 4.61
CA ALA A 139 -2.72 18.84 3.60
C ALA A 139 -1.75 19.46 2.57
N SER A 140 -0.42 19.33 2.73
CA SER A 140 0.55 19.78 1.73
C SER A 140 0.60 18.86 0.50
N GLY A 141 -0.01 17.68 0.60
CA GLY A 141 -0.03 16.70 -0.49
C GLY A 141 1.25 15.90 -0.62
N ARG A 142 2.03 15.81 0.46
CA ARG A 142 3.34 15.15 0.45
C ARG A 142 3.37 13.94 1.38
N THR A 143 4.27 13.01 1.06
CA THR A 143 4.68 11.96 1.98
C THR A 143 5.47 12.57 3.15
N LEU A 144 5.68 11.81 4.22
CA LEU A 144 6.50 12.29 5.34
C LEU A 144 7.95 12.60 4.93
N SER A 145 8.49 11.89 3.93
CA SER A 145 9.80 12.19 3.34
C SER A 145 9.79 13.37 2.36
N GLY A 146 8.66 14.05 2.20
CA GLY A 146 8.52 15.33 1.48
C GLY A 146 8.16 15.21 -0.01
N GLN A 147 7.95 14.01 -0.56
CA GLN A 147 7.68 13.82 -1.99
C GLN A 147 6.21 14.09 -2.33
N THR A 148 6.00 14.69 -3.51
CA THR A 148 4.68 14.73 -4.16
C THR A 148 4.27 13.36 -4.65
N ILE A 149 2.97 13.19 -5.00
CA ILE A 149 2.46 11.92 -5.53
C ILE A 149 3.15 11.54 -6.86
N GLU A 150 3.42 12.51 -7.72
CA GLU A 150 4.14 12.28 -8.99
C GLU A 150 5.60 11.88 -8.74
N ALA A 151 6.30 12.56 -7.83
CA ALA A 151 7.67 12.21 -7.45
C ALA A 151 7.75 10.80 -6.84
N PHE A 152 6.80 10.45 -5.98
CA PHE A 152 6.68 9.10 -5.45
C PHE A 152 6.50 8.07 -6.58
N TYR A 153 5.52 8.31 -7.48
CA TYR A 153 5.27 7.37 -8.58
C TYR A 153 6.50 7.22 -9.49
N ALA A 154 7.17 8.30 -9.86
CA ALA A 154 8.42 8.26 -10.62
C ALA A 154 9.49 7.42 -9.93
N SER A 155 9.57 7.46 -8.59
CA SER A 155 10.54 6.70 -7.80
C SER A 155 10.34 5.19 -7.84
N ILE A 156 9.07 4.72 -7.99
CA ILE A 156 8.73 3.29 -7.87
C ILE A 156 8.30 2.65 -9.20
N ALA A 157 8.06 3.44 -10.25
CA ALA A 157 7.55 2.95 -11.53
C ALA A 157 8.45 1.91 -12.20
N HIS A 158 9.77 1.96 -11.95
CA HIS A 158 10.75 0.98 -12.46
C HIS A 158 10.44 -0.45 -12.01
N ALA A 159 9.78 -0.64 -10.87
CA ALA A 159 9.36 -1.95 -10.38
C ALA A 159 8.20 -2.57 -11.19
N ARG A 160 7.58 -1.80 -12.08
CA ARG A 160 6.41 -2.20 -12.88
C ARG A 160 5.33 -2.83 -12.01
N PRO A 161 4.77 -2.06 -11.04
CA PRO A 161 3.79 -2.58 -10.12
C PRO A 161 2.51 -3.02 -10.85
N PHE A 162 1.80 -3.99 -10.28
CA PHE A 162 0.45 -4.36 -10.71
C PHE A 162 -0.53 -3.20 -10.47
N SER A 163 -0.41 -2.56 -9.32
CA SER A 163 -1.19 -1.36 -9.00
C SER A 163 -0.39 -0.38 -8.13
N VAL A 164 -0.76 0.88 -8.24
CA VAL A 164 -0.31 1.95 -7.34
C VAL A 164 -1.53 2.66 -6.77
N GLY A 165 -1.43 3.16 -5.55
CA GLY A 165 -2.57 3.84 -4.93
C GLY A 165 -2.20 4.66 -3.72
N ILE A 166 -3.26 5.12 -3.04
CA ILE A 166 -3.17 5.93 -1.82
C ILE A 166 -4.00 5.25 -0.74
N ASN A 167 -3.43 5.13 0.47
CA ASN A 167 -4.17 4.62 1.62
C ASN A 167 -3.78 5.35 2.91
N CYS A 168 -4.65 5.25 3.90
CA CYS A 168 -4.41 5.72 5.26
C CYS A 168 -4.21 7.24 5.40
N ALA A 169 -3.90 7.72 6.62
CA ALA A 169 -3.72 9.10 7.07
C ALA A 169 -4.93 10.02 6.79
N LEU A 170 -5.46 10.04 5.57
CA LEU A 170 -6.57 10.90 5.14
C LEU A 170 -7.87 10.09 4.97
N GLY A 171 -9.01 10.77 5.09
CA GLY A 171 -10.29 10.29 4.59
C GLY A 171 -10.39 10.46 3.08
N GLY A 172 -11.39 9.81 2.46
CA GLY A 172 -11.53 9.81 1.00
C GLY A 172 -11.64 11.20 0.39
N ARG A 173 -12.37 12.10 1.04
CA ARG A 173 -12.56 13.48 0.53
C ARG A 173 -11.23 14.24 0.39
N GLN A 174 -10.34 14.08 1.36
CA GLN A 174 -9.02 14.72 1.36
C GLN A 174 -8.06 14.08 0.34
N MET A 175 -8.25 12.80 0.01
CA MET A 175 -7.43 12.10 -1.00
C MET A 175 -7.76 12.50 -2.44
N ARG A 176 -8.92 13.12 -2.67
CA ARG A 176 -9.47 13.40 -3.99
C ARG A 176 -8.46 14.01 -4.98
N PRO A 177 -7.78 15.15 -4.69
CA PRO A 177 -6.88 15.78 -5.65
C PRO A 177 -5.68 14.90 -6.02
N TYR A 178 -5.14 14.18 -5.04
CA TYR A 178 -3.97 13.31 -5.23
C TYR A 178 -4.31 12.04 -6.02
N LEU A 179 -5.52 11.51 -5.81
CA LEU A 179 -5.99 10.36 -6.56
C LEU A 179 -6.30 10.72 -8.01
N GLU A 180 -6.92 11.89 -8.26
CA GLU A 180 -7.15 12.42 -9.59
C GLU A 180 -5.84 12.56 -10.37
N GLU A 181 -4.81 13.18 -9.76
CA GLU A 181 -3.47 13.31 -10.32
C GLU A 181 -2.86 11.94 -10.63
N LEU A 182 -2.81 11.04 -9.65
CA LEU A 182 -2.27 9.69 -9.81
C LEU A 182 -2.97 8.92 -10.92
N SER A 183 -4.28 9.10 -11.04
CA SER A 183 -5.06 8.42 -12.08
C SER A 183 -4.67 8.84 -13.50
N GLY A 184 -4.19 10.06 -13.70
CA GLY A 184 -3.67 10.55 -14.98
C GLY A 184 -2.25 10.08 -15.28
N LEU A 185 -1.45 9.77 -14.26
CA LEU A 185 -0.02 9.46 -14.38
C LEU A 185 0.29 7.98 -14.46
N ALA A 186 -0.47 7.13 -13.74
CA ALA A 186 -0.11 5.75 -13.52
C ALA A 186 -0.35 4.87 -14.75
N ALA A 187 0.72 4.23 -15.25
CA ALA A 187 0.68 3.24 -16.33
C ALA A 187 0.35 1.80 -15.83
N CYS A 188 -0.26 1.68 -14.65
CA CYS A 188 -0.75 0.45 -14.03
C CYS A 188 -2.11 0.70 -13.41
N TYR A 189 -2.72 -0.31 -12.77
CA TYR A 189 -3.98 -0.13 -12.05
C TYR A 189 -3.85 0.86 -10.89
N VAL A 190 -4.94 1.58 -10.58
CA VAL A 190 -4.98 2.55 -9.47
C VAL A 190 -5.91 2.07 -8.37
N THR A 191 -5.46 2.23 -7.13
CA THR A 191 -6.16 1.81 -5.92
C THR A 191 -6.39 2.97 -4.96
N CYS A 192 -7.47 2.89 -4.14
CA CYS A 192 -7.70 3.83 -3.07
C CYS A 192 -8.30 3.11 -1.85
N TYR A 193 -7.63 3.24 -0.70
CA TYR A 193 -8.04 2.65 0.57
C TYR A 193 -8.01 3.72 1.67
N PRO A 194 -9.00 4.65 1.72
CA PRO A 194 -9.03 5.71 2.71
C PRO A 194 -9.39 5.18 4.10
N ASN A 195 -9.08 5.97 5.12
CA ASN A 195 -9.67 5.79 6.44
C ASN A 195 -11.17 6.12 6.40
N ALA A 196 -11.93 5.64 7.39
CA ALA A 196 -13.32 6.02 7.60
C ALA A 196 -13.42 7.45 8.17
N GLY A 197 -12.88 8.42 7.43
CA GLY A 197 -12.67 9.80 7.83
C GLY A 197 -11.33 10.06 8.53
N LEU A 198 -11.20 11.24 9.11
CA LEU A 198 -10.05 11.57 9.97
C LEU A 198 -10.27 11.03 11.38
N PRO A 199 -9.19 10.68 12.12
CA PRO A 199 -9.33 10.25 13.50
C PRO A 199 -9.92 11.38 14.36
N ASN A 200 -10.93 11.07 15.18
CA ASN A 200 -11.52 11.99 16.12
C ASN A 200 -10.67 12.14 17.41
N ALA A 201 -11.09 13.02 18.32
CA ALA A 201 -10.35 13.31 19.56
C ALA A 201 -10.16 12.08 20.47
N PHE A 202 -10.92 11.02 20.27
CA PHE A 202 -10.84 9.75 21.02
C PHE A 202 -10.11 8.64 20.25
N GLY A 203 -9.53 8.96 19.07
CA GLY A 203 -8.83 7.99 18.23
C GLY A 203 -9.77 7.09 17.41
N GLY A 204 -11.09 7.35 17.42
CA GLY A 204 -12.06 6.66 16.58
C GLY A 204 -12.21 7.30 15.21
N TYR A 205 -13.07 6.71 14.36
CA TYR A 205 -13.36 7.15 13.01
C TYR A 205 -14.87 7.27 12.83
N ASP A 206 -15.36 8.38 12.25
CA ASP A 206 -16.76 8.77 12.29
C ASP A 206 -17.46 8.69 10.93
N GLU A 207 -16.75 8.49 9.81
CA GLU A 207 -17.42 8.31 8.53
C GLU A 207 -18.18 6.97 8.49
N THR A 208 -19.43 7.05 8.06
CA THR A 208 -20.31 5.88 7.93
C THR A 208 -20.01 5.08 6.67
N PRO A 209 -20.52 3.85 6.55
CA PRO A 209 -20.48 3.09 5.29
C PRO A 209 -21.01 3.87 4.08
N ALA A 210 -22.06 4.68 4.26
CA ALA A 210 -22.64 5.49 3.19
C ALA A 210 -21.72 6.64 2.76
N ASP A 211 -21.03 7.27 3.70
CA ASP A 211 -20.08 8.36 3.40
C ASP A 211 -18.92 7.84 2.55
N MET A 212 -18.25 6.76 2.98
CA MET A 212 -17.17 6.16 2.22
C MET A 212 -17.61 5.64 0.84
N ALA A 213 -18.78 4.99 0.79
CA ALA A 213 -19.36 4.50 -0.46
C ALA A 213 -19.67 5.65 -1.44
N GLY A 214 -20.17 6.78 -0.94
CA GLY A 214 -20.44 7.97 -1.76
C GLY A 214 -19.18 8.53 -2.39
N VAL A 215 -18.11 8.69 -1.62
CA VAL A 215 -16.84 9.24 -2.10
C VAL A 215 -16.14 8.29 -3.07
N LEU A 216 -16.00 7.00 -2.73
CA LEU A 216 -15.34 6.04 -3.61
C LEU A 216 -16.18 5.72 -4.86
N GLY A 217 -17.51 5.78 -4.75
CA GLY A 217 -18.41 5.69 -5.90
C GLY A 217 -18.22 6.85 -6.88
N GLU A 218 -18.05 8.10 -6.38
CA GLU A 218 -17.71 9.26 -7.20
C GLU A 218 -16.39 9.06 -7.94
N PHE A 219 -15.33 8.62 -7.22
CA PHE A 219 -14.01 8.41 -7.84
C PHE A 219 -14.04 7.31 -8.92
N ALA A 220 -14.80 6.26 -8.69
CA ALA A 220 -14.99 5.19 -9.67
C ALA A 220 -15.80 5.68 -10.88
N ALA A 221 -16.85 6.47 -10.67
CA ALA A 221 -17.66 7.06 -11.74
C ALA A 221 -16.85 8.04 -12.61
N ASN A 222 -15.88 8.75 -12.01
CA ASN A 222 -14.94 9.60 -12.75
C ASN A 222 -13.89 8.79 -13.53
N GLY A 223 -13.86 7.46 -13.40
CA GLY A 223 -12.89 6.61 -14.08
C GLY A 223 -11.48 6.71 -13.51
N TRP A 224 -11.34 6.94 -12.19
CA TRP A 224 -10.03 7.07 -11.54
C TRP A 224 -9.53 5.78 -10.88
N LEU A 225 -10.39 4.78 -10.70
CA LEU A 225 -10.09 3.60 -9.89
C LEU A 225 -10.23 2.28 -10.64
N ASN A 226 -9.41 1.32 -10.23
CA ASN A 226 -9.50 -0.09 -10.62
C ASN A 226 -9.82 -0.99 -9.42
N LEU A 227 -9.27 -0.66 -8.24
CA LEU A 227 -9.52 -1.38 -6.99
C LEU A 227 -9.89 -0.38 -5.90
N VAL A 228 -10.80 -0.79 -5.03
CA VAL A 228 -11.29 0.03 -3.92
C VAL A 228 -11.31 -0.78 -2.64
N GLY A 229 -11.17 -0.09 -1.53
CA GLY A 229 -11.23 -0.70 -0.21
C GLY A 229 -11.29 0.36 0.88
N GLY A 230 -10.85 0.00 2.07
CA GLY A 230 -10.75 0.91 3.19
C GLY A 230 -9.54 0.58 4.05
N CYS A 231 -9.11 1.52 4.88
CA CYS A 231 -8.02 1.41 5.83
C CYS A 231 -8.57 1.57 7.26
N CYS A 232 -7.96 2.41 8.07
CA CYS A 232 -8.35 2.57 9.49
C CYS A 232 -9.83 2.95 9.66
N GLY A 233 -10.48 2.32 10.64
CA GLY A 233 -11.90 2.53 10.94
C GLY A 233 -12.88 1.79 10.02
N SER A 234 -12.42 1.19 8.92
CA SER A 234 -13.29 0.44 8.00
C SER A 234 -13.75 -0.89 8.62
N THR A 235 -15.04 -1.17 8.50
CA THR A 235 -15.68 -2.41 8.96
C THR A 235 -16.20 -3.21 7.76
N PRO A 236 -16.65 -4.46 7.95
CA PRO A 236 -17.30 -5.23 6.88
C PRO A 236 -18.48 -4.49 6.23
N ALA A 237 -19.23 -3.67 7.01
CA ALA A 237 -20.34 -2.87 6.48
C ALA A 237 -19.84 -1.78 5.52
N HIS A 238 -18.71 -1.13 5.81
CA HIS A 238 -18.08 -0.17 4.90
C HIS A 238 -17.68 -0.84 3.59
N ILE A 239 -16.99 -1.97 3.65
CA ILE A 239 -16.56 -2.70 2.46
C ILE A 239 -17.76 -3.17 1.63
N ALA A 240 -18.84 -3.64 2.26
CA ALA A 240 -20.06 -4.02 1.56
C ALA A 240 -20.71 -2.83 0.83
N ALA A 241 -20.80 -1.67 1.49
CA ALA A 241 -21.34 -0.45 0.90
C ALA A 241 -20.49 0.06 -0.27
N ILE A 242 -19.16 0.09 -0.11
CA ILE A 242 -18.21 0.47 -1.18
C ILE A 242 -18.37 -0.48 -2.37
N ALA A 243 -18.37 -1.79 -2.15
CA ALA A 243 -18.52 -2.78 -3.20
C ALA A 243 -19.87 -2.65 -3.95
N ALA A 244 -20.93 -2.28 -3.26
CA ALA A 244 -22.23 -2.01 -3.87
C ALA A 244 -22.20 -0.73 -4.73
N ALA A 245 -21.56 0.33 -4.24
CA ALA A 245 -21.49 1.62 -4.93
C ALA A 245 -20.69 1.57 -6.24
N VAL A 246 -19.65 0.74 -6.32
CA VAL A 246 -18.81 0.62 -7.53
C VAL A 246 -19.29 -0.48 -8.50
N ARG A 247 -20.31 -1.24 -8.12
CA ARG A 247 -20.81 -2.35 -8.94
C ARG A 247 -21.37 -1.85 -10.26
N GLY A 248 -20.85 -2.41 -11.37
CA GLY A 248 -21.28 -2.06 -12.72
C GLY A 248 -20.67 -0.78 -13.28
N LEU A 249 -19.86 -0.06 -12.51
CA LEU A 249 -19.06 1.03 -13.05
C LEU A 249 -17.87 0.49 -13.87
N ALA A 250 -17.54 1.21 -14.95
CA ALA A 250 -16.39 0.84 -15.77
C ALA A 250 -15.09 1.09 -14.98
N PRO A 251 -14.11 0.16 -15.02
CA PRO A 251 -12.82 0.41 -14.40
C PRO A 251 -12.06 1.51 -15.15
N ARG A 252 -11.15 2.17 -14.45
CA ARG A 252 -10.25 3.16 -15.06
C ARG A 252 -9.49 2.55 -16.22
N PRO A 253 -9.49 3.18 -17.42
CA PRO A 253 -8.60 2.81 -18.50
C PRO A 253 -7.16 3.17 -18.12
N ILE A 254 -6.20 2.25 -18.38
CA ILE A 254 -4.78 2.56 -18.18
C ILE A 254 -4.33 3.53 -19.29
N PRO A 255 -3.83 4.73 -18.96
CA PRO A 255 -3.42 5.69 -19.96
C PRO A 255 -2.15 5.23 -20.68
N THR A 256 -2.03 5.62 -21.95
CA THR A 256 -0.77 5.51 -22.68
C THR A 256 0.11 6.69 -22.27
N VAL A 257 1.16 6.42 -21.52
CA VAL A 257 2.13 7.44 -21.08
C VAL A 257 3.30 7.49 -22.07
N ALA A 258 3.57 8.67 -22.61
CA ALA A 258 4.69 8.84 -23.52
C ALA A 258 6.03 8.50 -22.83
N PRO A 259 6.95 7.78 -23.51
CA PRO A 259 8.28 7.55 -22.97
C PRO A 259 9.00 8.87 -22.70
N ALA A 260 9.53 9.02 -21.50
CA ALA A 260 10.33 10.17 -21.09
C ALA A 260 11.29 9.73 -19.98
N MET A 261 12.43 10.41 -19.86
CA MET A 261 13.27 10.24 -18.69
C MET A 261 12.61 10.97 -17.51
N ARG A 262 12.28 10.24 -16.45
CA ARG A 262 11.69 10.79 -15.23
C ARG A 262 12.65 10.58 -14.07
N LEU A 263 13.02 11.67 -13.45
CA LEU A 263 13.83 11.70 -12.23
C LEU A 263 12.96 12.14 -11.06
N SER A 264 13.27 11.67 -9.88
CA SER A 264 12.51 11.99 -8.67
C SER A 264 13.43 12.53 -7.58
N GLY A 265 13.15 13.75 -7.17
CA GLY A 265 13.58 14.34 -5.90
C GLY A 265 12.37 14.45 -4.97
N LEU A 266 12.20 15.61 -4.34
CA LEU A 266 10.94 15.96 -3.66
C LEU A 266 9.84 16.26 -4.67
N GLU A 267 10.24 16.84 -5.80
CA GLU A 267 9.42 17.07 -6.99
C GLU A 267 9.90 16.17 -8.14
N PRO A 268 9.05 15.88 -9.12
CA PRO A 268 9.46 15.16 -10.32
C PRO A 268 10.22 16.09 -11.27
N LEU A 269 11.14 15.52 -12.04
CA LEU A 269 11.76 16.16 -13.20
C LEU A 269 11.54 15.25 -14.42
N VAL A 270 10.80 15.77 -15.39
CA VAL A 270 10.59 15.09 -16.67
C VAL A 270 11.46 15.75 -17.72
N VAL A 271 12.31 14.97 -18.37
CA VAL A 271 13.17 15.41 -19.49
C VAL A 271 12.53 14.87 -20.76
N ALA A 272 12.00 15.80 -21.57
CA ALA A 272 11.34 15.52 -22.84
C ALA A 272 12.36 15.34 -23.99
#